data_1b49edb6f271e1a80fbe319c345812ce
#
_entry.id   1b49edb6f271e1a80fbe319c345812ce
#
_cell.length_a   1.000
_cell.length_b   1.000
_cell.length_c   1.000
_cell.angle_alpha   90.00
_cell.angle_beta   90.00
_cell.angle_gamma   90.00
#
_symmetry.space_group_name_H-M   'P 1'
#
loop_
_entity.id
_entity.type
_entity.pdbx_description
1 polymer ?
#
loop_
_entity_poly.entity_id
_entity_poly.type
_entity_poly.pdbx_seq_one_letter_code
_entity_poly.pdbx_strand_id
1 'polypeptide(L)'
;MEDKILGLHHITAIAGDAQRNYDFYTKVLGLRMVKKTVNFDDPKTYHFYFGDKVGSPGSILTFFPWPRVKQGKNGVGMATEIGYSVPEGSLDFWQERFEKHGVEFGKIREQFGEQYLPFRDPDGLNLKLIVTKHQDNREAWETDEIKSDVALKGFHSVTLTLFNVGPTASILTDIFDYELEEKSGEFYRYKTSAVENAAIIDIHEDPTADRGINAGGTNHHIAFRVKDEETQMRFREKIIQKGLQITEKIDRDYFYSLYFREPGGVLFEIATDNPGFTRDESLEELGSNLKLPEQYEGSRDRIEKLLPELKH
;
A
#
# COMPACT_ATOMS: atom_id res chain seq x y z
N MET A 1 -21.69 12.52 13.46
CA MET A 1 -20.21 12.45 13.38
C MET A 1 -19.83 12.84 11.95
N GLU A 2 -18.84 13.68 11.80
CA GLU A 2 -18.37 14.12 10.48
C GLU A 2 -17.70 12.98 9.71
N ASP A 3 -18.01 12.86 8.42
CA ASP A 3 -17.43 11.82 7.56
C ASP A 3 -15.97 12.18 7.27
N LYS A 4 -15.05 11.26 7.57
CA LYS A 4 -13.61 11.49 7.40
C LYS A 4 -12.94 10.36 6.65
N ILE A 5 -11.98 10.72 5.81
CA ILE A 5 -10.94 9.80 5.36
C ILE A 5 -9.94 9.64 6.50
N LEU A 6 -9.69 8.39 6.86
CA LEU A 6 -8.82 8.01 7.98
C LEU A 6 -7.41 7.62 7.49
N GLY A 7 -6.86 8.40 6.55
CA GLY A 7 -5.56 8.13 5.94
C GLY A 7 -5.60 6.97 4.93
N LEU A 8 -4.46 6.29 4.78
CA LEU A 8 -4.31 5.13 3.90
C LEU A 8 -4.89 3.87 4.56
N HIS A 9 -5.58 3.05 3.76
CA HIS A 9 -6.01 1.70 4.15
C HIS A 9 -4.97 0.66 3.73
N HIS A 10 -4.73 0.54 2.43
CA HIS A 10 -3.75 -0.36 1.83
C HIS A 10 -3.21 0.21 0.52
N ILE A 11 -2.13 -0.39 0.03
CA ILE A 11 -1.59 -0.10 -1.30
C ILE A 11 -1.44 -1.44 -2.02
N THR A 12 -1.81 -1.48 -3.31
CA THR A 12 -1.69 -2.68 -4.14
C THR A 12 -0.65 -2.45 -5.22
N ALA A 13 0.27 -3.39 -5.36
CA ALA A 13 1.32 -3.38 -6.37
C ALA A 13 1.33 -4.66 -7.21
N ILE A 14 2.05 -4.64 -8.31
CA ILE A 14 2.21 -5.76 -9.23
C ILE A 14 3.60 -6.35 -9.07
N ALA A 15 3.66 -7.67 -8.82
CA ALA A 15 4.90 -8.43 -8.72
C ALA A 15 5.00 -9.49 -9.83
N GLY A 16 6.18 -10.02 -10.03
CA GLY A 16 6.43 -11.10 -11.00
C GLY A 16 6.36 -12.48 -10.36
N ASP A 17 7.36 -12.85 -9.61
CA ASP A 17 7.48 -14.18 -8.99
C ASP A 17 6.90 -14.21 -7.57
N ALA A 18 5.95 -15.11 -7.34
CA ALA A 18 5.24 -15.22 -6.07
C ALA A 18 6.16 -15.60 -4.90
N GLN A 19 7.09 -16.56 -5.09
CA GLN A 19 8.02 -16.96 -4.03
C GLN A 19 9.00 -15.85 -3.68
N ARG A 20 9.57 -15.19 -4.70
CA ARG A 20 10.50 -14.08 -4.50
C ARG A 20 9.82 -12.90 -3.79
N ASN A 21 8.57 -12.59 -4.14
CA ASN A 21 7.78 -11.59 -3.47
C ASN A 21 7.51 -11.97 -2.01
N TYR A 22 7.05 -13.20 -1.75
CA TYR A 22 6.84 -13.71 -0.41
C TYR A 22 8.10 -13.63 0.45
N ASP A 23 9.23 -14.16 -0.05
CA ASP A 23 10.50 -14.17 0.69
C ASP A 23 10.99 -12.76 1.02
N PHE A 24 10.85 -11.82 0.09
CA PHE A 24 11.29 -10.45 0.30
C PHE A 24 10.49 -9.78 1.42
N TYR A 25 9.16 -9.82 1.34
CA TYR A 25 8.32 -9.11 2.30
C TYR A 25 8.31 -9.77 3.68
N THR A 26 8.44 -11.09 3.76
CA THR A 26 8.45 -11.79 5.05
C THR A 26 9.85 -11.95 5.64
N LYS A 27 10.86 -12.35 4.85
CA LYS A 27 12.20 -12.69 5.36
C LYS A 27 13.14 -11.48 5.35
N VAL A 28 13.06 -10.59 4.36
CA VAL A 28 13.92 -9.39 4.28
C VAL A 28 13.32 -8.23 5.06
N LEU A 29 12.06 -7.86 4.79
CA LEU A 29 11.41 -6.75 5.48
C LEU A 29 10.76 -7.12 6.81
N GLY A 30 10.53 -8.41 7.07
CA GLY A 30 9.95 -8.88 8.33
C GLY A 30 8.49 -8.51 8.51
N LEU A 31 7.73 -8.34 7.42
CA LEU A 31 6.28 -8.16 7.50
C LEU A 31 5.58 -9.51 7.68
N ARG A 32 4.43 -9.50 8.33
CA ARG A 32 3.57 -10.67 8.38
C ARG A 32 2.80 -10.82 7.07
N MET A 33 2.74 -12.04 6.52
CA MET A 33 1.68 -12.37 5.56
C MET A 33 0.37 -12.49 6.33
N VAL A 34 -0.54 -11.53 6.17
CA VAL A 34 -1.82 -11.50 6.90
C VAL A 34 -2.95 -12.17 6.13
N LYS A 35 -2.81 -12.29 4.81
CA LYS A 35 -3.75 -13.06 3.98
C LYS A 35 -3.08 -13.59 2.72
N LYS A 36 -3.39 -14.85 2.40
CA LYS A 36 -3.04 -15.53 1.16
C LYS A 36 -4.34 -15.95 0.47
N THR A 37 -4.69 -15.28 -0.61
CA THR A 37 -5.89 -15.58 -1.40
C THR A 37 -5.58 -15.48 -2.90
N VAL A 38 -6.59 -15.44 -3.75
CA VAL A 38 -6.45 -15.27 -5.19
C VAL A 38 -7.00 -13.92 -5.64
N ASN A 39 -6.55 -13.43 -6.78
CA ASN A 39 -7.17 -12.30 -7.43
C ASN A 39 -8.62 -12.65 -7.80
N PHE A 40 -9.57 -11.83 -7.38
CA PHE A 40 -11.00 -12.12 -7.54
C PHE A 40 -11.46 -12.07 -9.01
N ASP A 41 -10.68 -11.38 -9.85
CA ASP A 41 -10.95 -11.27 -11.28
C ASP A 41 -10.10 -12.26 -12.12
N ASP A 42 -9.03 -12.86 -11.52
CA ASP A 42 -8.16 -13.87 -12.12
C ASP A 42 -7.71 -14.91 -11.07
N PRO A 43 -8.53 -15.93 -10.77
CA PRO A 43 -8.26 -16.89 -9.68
C PRO A 43 -7.05 -17.82 -9.92
N LYS A 44 -6.32 -17.65 -11.02
CA LYS A 44 -5.04 -18.34 -11.28
C LYS A 44 -3.83 -17.56 -10.74
N THR A 45 -4.07 -16.39 -10.18
CA THR A 45 -3.06 -15.50 -9.63
C THR A 45 -3.30 -15.31 -8.14
N TYR A 46 -2.25 -15.44 -7.34
CA TYR A 46 -2.35 -15.10 -5.92
C TYR A 46 -2.71 -13.63 -5.70
N HIS A 47 -3.32 -13.35 -4.56
CA HIS A 47 -3.40 -12.03 -3.97
C HIS A 47 -2.81 -12.11 -2.56
N PHE A 48 -1.63 -11.57 -2.38
CA PHE A 48 -0.91 -11.54 -1.11
C PHE A 48 -1.16 -10.24 -0.38
N TYR A 49 -1.30 -10.32 0.94
CA TYR A 49 -1.41 -9.18 1.82
C TYR A 49 -0.35 -9.28 2.90
N PHE A 50 0.55 -8.30 2.94
CA PHE A 50 1.58 -8.18 3.97
C PHE A 50 1.28 -6.97 4.83
N GLY A 51 1.47 -7.09 6.14
CA GLY A 51 1.18 -6.00 7.06
C GLY A 51 1.83 -6.20 8.42
N ASP A 52 1.26 -5.50 9.39
CA ASP A 52 1.59 -5.67 10.81
C ASP A 52 1.01 -6.99 11.37
N LYS A 53 1.02 -7.14 12.70
CA LYS A 53 0.56 -8.34 13.42
C LYS A 53 -0.86 -8.78 13.05
N VAL A 54 -1.76 -7.84 12.77
CA VAL A 54 -3.20 -8.10 12.57
C VAL A 54 -3.71 -7.70 11.18
N GLY A 55 -2.87 -7.08 10.35
CA GLY A 55 -3.29 -6.46 9.09
C GLY A 55 -4.10 -5.19 9.33
N SER A 56 -3.61 -4.31 10.19
CA SER A 56 -4.27 -3.04 10.47
C SER A 56 -4.34 -2.15 9.22
N PRO A 57 -5.46 -1.45 8.97
CA PRO A 57 -5.49 -0.40 7.96
C PRO A 57 -4.33 0.58 8.14
N GLY A 58 -3.65 0.93 7.04
CA GLY A 58 -2.43 1.74 7.06
C GLY A 58 -1.13 0.97 7.23
N SER A 59 -1.18 -0.38 7.27
CA SER A 59 0.01 -1.23 7.26
C SER A 59 0.08 -2.17 6.05
N ILE A 60 -1.01 -2.33 5.30
CA ILE A 60 -1.22 -3.43 4.37
C ILE A 60 -0.69 -3.09 2.99
N LEU A 61 0.39 -3.76 2.55
CA LEU A 61 0.84 -3.78 1.17
C LEU A 61 0.42 -5.08 0.51
N THR A 62 -0.31 -4.98 -0.62
CA THR A 62 -0.84 -6.16 -1.31
C THR A 62 -0.22 -6.34 -2.69
N PHE A 63 -0.20 -7.57 -3.19
CA PHE A 63 0.42 -7.91 -4.45
C PHE A 63 -0.41 -8.84 -5.30
N PHE A 64 -0.40 -8.56 -6.61
CA PHE A 64 -0.73 -9.52 -7.65
C PHE A 64 0.56 -10.03 -8.30
N PRO A 65 1.07 -11.21 -7.91
CA PRO A 65 2.25 -11.80 -8.54
C PRO A 65 1.86 -12.51 -9.85
N TRP A 66 2.01 -11.81 -10.98
CA TRP A 66 1.78 -12.37 -12.31
C TRP A 66 3.07 -12.93 -12.90
N PRO A 67 3.22 -14.26 -13.03
CA PRO A 67 4.41 -14.84 -13.65
C PRO A 67 4.66 -14.25 -15.05
N ARG A 68 5.91 -13.86 -15.33
CA ARG A 68 6.32 -13.27 -16.62
C ARG A 68 5.68 -11.92 -16.95
N VAL A 69 5.16 -11.19 -15.98
CA VAL A 69 4.72 -9.82 -16.20
C VAL A 69 5.89 -8.99 -16.73
N LYS A 70 5.62 -8.11 -17.67
CA LYS A 70 6.65 -7.16 -18.17
C LYS A 70 7.01 -6.17 -17.07
N GLN A 71 8.23 -5.65 -17.13
CA GLN A 71 8.64 -4.55 -16.24
C GLN A 71 7.80 -3.32 -16.51
N GLY A 72 7.25 -2.74 -15.46
CA GLY A 72 6.58 -1.46 -15.49
C GLY A 72 7.57 -0.28 -15.52
N LYS A 73 7.03 0.92 -15.66
CA LYS A 73 7.81 2.16 -15.62
C LYS A 73 7.08 3.17 -14.73
N ASN A 74 7.73 3.62 -13.67
CA ASN A 74 7.23 4.73 -12.89
C ASN A 74 7.20 6.02 -13.72
N GLY A 75 6.18 6.85 -13.52
CA GLY A 75 6.02 8.10 -14.25
C GLY A 75 4.76 8.83 -13.83
N VAL A 76 4.40 9.84 -14.62
CA VAL A 76 3.23 10.68 -14.34
C VAL A 76 1.94 9.88 -14.35
N GLY A 77 1.06 10.18 -13.38
CA GLY A 77 -0.26 9.56 -13.22
C GLY A 77 -0.23 8.27 -12.40
N MET A 78 0.77 8.10 -11.54
CA MET A 78 0.94 6.91 -10.71
C MET A 78 1.34 7.25 -9.28
N ALA A 79 1.05 6.33 -8.34
CA ALA A 79 1.78 6.23 -7.08
C ALA A 79 3.15 5.61 -7.40
N THR A 80 4.23 6.31 -7.08
CA THR A 80 5.58 5.96 -7.54
C THR A 80 6.53 5.50 -6.45
N GLU A 81 6.20 5.75 -5.17
CA GLU A 81 7.02 5.34 -4.03
C GLU A 81 6.16 5.18 -2.77
N ILE A 82 6.45 4.17 -1.97
CA ILE A 82 5.78 3.88 -0.70
C ILE A 82 6.76 4.11 0.45
N GLY A 83 6.37 4.93 1.44
CA GLY A 83 7.13 5.16 2.66
C GLY A 83 6.61 4.33 3.83
N TYR A 84 7.51 3.57 4.46
CA TYR A 84 7.26 2.90 5.73
C TYR A 84 7.88 3.69 6.87
N SER A 85 7.16 3.79 7.97
CA SER A 85 7.65 4.32 9.23
C SER A 85 8.55 3.31 9.93
N VAL A 86 9.72 3.77 10.39
CA VAL A 86 10.65 2.99 11.22
C VAL A 86 11.09 3.81 12.43
N PRO A 87 11.50 3.15 13.54
CA PRO A 87 12.02 3.83 14.73
C PRO A 87 13.26 4.67 14.46
N GLU A 88 13.47 5.71 15.29
CA GLU A 88 14.69 6.50 15.28
C GLU A 88 15.93 5.61 15.55
N GLY A 89 17.03 5.85 14.82
CA GLY A 89 18.27 5.09 14.94
C GLY A 89 18.27 3.73 14.22
N SER A 90 17.16 3.32 13.56
CA SER A 90 17.08 2.01 12.90
C SER A 90 17.69 1.97 11.49
N LEU A 91 18.01 3.10 10.85
CA LEU A 91 18.44 3.11 9.45
C LEU A 91 19.77 2.40 9.22
N ASP A 92 20.71 2.42 10.17
CA ASP A 92 21.99 1.70 10.06
C ASP A 92 21.76 0.18 10.04
N PHE A 93 20.86 -0.33 10.90
CA PHE A 93 20.43 -1.74 10.88
C PHE A 93 19.87 -2.12 9.50
N TRP A 94 19.04 -1.26 8.90
CA TRP A 94 18.45 -1.53 7.60
C TRP A 94 19.45 -1.48 6.46
N GLN A 95 20.47 -0.61 6.51
CA GLN A 95 21.55 -0.61 5.52
C GLN A 95 22.35 -1.93 5.58
N GLU A 96 22.79 -2.36 6.77
CA GLU A 96 23.48 -3.63 6.96
C GLU A 96 22.65 -4.83 6.51
N ARG A 97 21.35 -4.80 6.83
CA ARG A 97 20.42 -5.85 6.41
C ARG A 97 20.24 -5.89 4.90
N PHE A 98 20.11 -4.76 4.25
CA PHE A 98 19.98 -4.67 2.79
C PHE A 98 21.25 -5.14 2.09
N GLU A 99 22.44 -4.80 2.60
CA GLU A 99 23.70 -5.34 2.10
C GLU A 99 23.76 -6.86 2.23
N LYS A 100 23.43 -7.39 3.42
CA LYS A 100 23.40 -8.85 3.69
C LYS A 100 22.48 -9.60 2.71
N HIS A 101 21.36 -9.02 2.34
CA HIS A 101 20.34 -9.64 1.47
C HIS A 101 20.44 -9.24 -0.01
N GLY A 102 21.42 -8.41 -0.38
CA GLY A 102 21.62 -7.97 -1.77
C GLY A 102 20.47 -7.09 -2.30
N VAL A 103 19.82 -6.31 -1.43
CA VAL A 103 18.76 -5.37 -1.81
C VAL A 103 19.38 -4.13 -2.45
N GLU A 104 18.80 -3.63 -3.54
CA GLU A 104 19.19 -2.35 -4.13
C GLU A 104 18.71 -1.20 -3.24
N PHE A 105 19.62 -0.40 -2.68
CA PHE A 105 19.25 0.75 -1.86
C PHE A 105 20.17 1.96 -2.12
N GLY A 106 19.68 3.16 -1.78
CA GLY A 106 20.43 4.40 -1.93
C GLY A 106 21.07 4.87 -0.63
N LYS A 107 21.59 6.09 -0.66
CA LYS A 107 22.10 6.75 0.55
C LYS A 107 20.94 7.27 1.39
N ILE A 108 21.12 7.39 2.70
CA ILE A 108 20.22 8.12 3.57
C ILE A 108 20.13 9.57 3.08
N ARG A 109 18.92 10.07 2.98
CA ARG A 109 18.57 11.42 2.54
C ARG A 109 17.61 12.04 3.53
N GLU A 110 17.31 13.32 3.32
CA GLU A 110 16.32 14.08 4.09
C GLU A 110 15.30 14.70 3.15
N GLN A 111 14.02 14.65 3.53
CA GLN A 111 12.92 15.33 2.86
C GLN A 111 11.88 15.74 3.91
N PHE A 112 11.38 16.97 3.83
CA PHE A 112 10.44 17.50 4.81
C PHE A 112 10.95 17.38 6.27
N GLY A 113 12.29 17.49 6.46
CA GLY A 113 12.94 17.36 7.78
C GLY A 113 12.86 15.96 8.39
N GLU A 114 12.67 14.92 7.57
CA GLU A 114 12.67 13.52 7.96
C GLU A 114 13.74 12.75 7.19
N GLN A 115 14.56 11.99 7.92
CA GLN A 115 15.55 11.11 7.30
C GLN A 115 14.88 9.88 6.70
N TYR A 116 15.35 9.47 5.52
CA TYR A 116 14.86 8.27 4.88
C TYR A 116 15.93 7.49 4.12
N LEU A 117 15.74 6.19 4.02
CA LEU A 117 16.55 5.25 3.25
C LEU A 117 15.72 4.72 2.06
N PRO A 118 16.01 5.13 0.80
CA PRO A 118 15.32 4.61 -0.36
C PRO A 118 15.87 3.22 -0.76
N PHE A 119 15.00 2.33 -1.20
CA PHE A 119 15.37 1.01 -1.69
C PHE A 119 14.34 0.49 -2.71
N ARG A 120 14.65 -0.66 -3.33
CA ARG A 120 13.74 -1.32 -4.26
C ARG A 120 13.49 -2.75 -3.86
N ASP A 121 12.25 -3.20 -4.11
CA ASP A 121 11.94 -4.61 -4.03
C ASP A 121 12.53 -5.39 -5.24
N PRO A 122 12.49 -6.74 -5.25
CA PRO A 122 13.04 -7.53 -6.34
C PRO A 122 12.43 -7.29 -7.72
N ASP A 123 11.21 -6.74 -7.79
CA ASP A 123 10.55 -6.38 -9.04
C ASP A 123 10.75 -4.90 -9.43
N GLY A 124 11.51 -4.14 -8.62
CA GLY A 124 11.83 -2.74 -8.86
C GLY A 124 10.81 -1.74 -8.32
N LEU A 125 9.91 -2.16 -7.42
CA LEU A 125 9.01 -1.26 -6.71
C LEU A 125 9.82 -0.32 -5.82
N ASN A 126 9.61 1.00 -5.95
CA ASN A 126 10.31 1.98 -5.12
C ASN A 126 9.67 2.05 -3.73
N LEU A 127 10.50 1.92 -2.73
CA LEU A 127 10.15 1.95 -1.32
C LEU A 127 11.14 2.85 -0.56
N LYS A 128 10.73 3.37 0.58
CA LYS A 128 11.62 4.09 1.50
C LYS A 128 11.26 3.81 2.96
N LEU A 129 12.28 3.71 3.80
CA LEU A 129 12.14 3.68 5.27
C LEU A 129 12.32 5.09 5.79
N ILE A 130 11.39 5.58 6.58
CA ILE A 130 11.34 6.96 7.05
C ILE A 130 11.37 6.98 8.57
N VAL A 131 12.32 7.72 9.14
CA VAL A 131 12.32 8.06 10.56
C VAL A 131 11.40 9.24 10.75
N THR A 132 10.27 9.01 11.41
CA THR A 132 9.23 10.02 11.59
C THR A 132 9.63 11.09 12.61
N LYS A 133 9.18 12.35 12.42
CA LYS A 133 9.33 13.44 13.41
C LYS A 133 8.61 13.16 14.72
N HIS A 134 7.57 12.33 14.70
CA HIS A 134 6.76 11.99 15.85
C HIS A 134 6.90 10.51 16.17
N GLN A 135 6.84 10.16 17.45
CA GLN A 135 6.92 8.78 17.86
C GLN A 135 5.73 7.99 17.29
N ASP A 136 6.03 6.94 16.51
CA ASP A 136 5.03 6.00 15.99
C ASP A 136 4.82 4.87 17.01
N ASN A 137 3.68 4.90 17.70
CA ASN A 137 3.33 3.95 18.75
C ASN A 137 2.63 2.69 18.24
N ARG A 138 2.52 2.50 16.92
CA ARG A 138 1.93 1.27 16.36
C ARG A 138 2.76 0.05 16.75
N GLU A 139 2.07 -1.04 17.10
CA GLU A 139 2.70 -2.32 17.38
C GLU A 139 3.21 -2.94 16.08
N ALA A 140 4.51 -3.20 15.99
CA ALA A 140 5.11 -3.85 14.82
C ALA A 140 4.95 -5.37 14.92
N TRP A 141 4.99 -6.05 13.77
CA TRP A 141 5.27 -7.48 13.72
C TRP A 141 6.76 -7.72 13.95
N GLU A 142 7.09 -8.64 14.86
CA GLU A 142 8.46 -9.01 15.17
C GLU A 142 8.81 -10.38 14.60
N THR A 143 10.06 -10.53 14.20
CA THR A 143 10.66 -11.83 13.83
C THR A 143 11.86 -12.10 14.72
N ASP A 144 12.52 -13.25 14.52
CA ASP A 144 13.73 -13.58 15.27
C ASP A 144 14.85 -12.57 15.03
N GLU A 145 14.97 -12.03 13.81
CA GLU A 145 16.02 -11.11 13.40
C GLU A 145 15.62 -9.63 13.45
N ILE A 146 14.33 -9.30 13.47
CA ILE A 146 13.81 -7.92 13.43
C ILE A 146 12.92 -7.69 14.63
N LYS A 147 13.40 -6.88 15.58
CA LYS A 147 12.69 -6.56 16.83
C LYS A 147 12.02 -5.19 16.73
N SER A 148 11.15 -4.89 17.68
CA SER A 148 10.31 -3.68 17.70
C SER A 148 11.07 -2.36 17.62
N ASP A 149 12.34 -2.34 18.04
CA ASP A 149 13.23 -1.18 18.00
C ASP A 149 13.75 -0.84 16.59
N VAL A 150 13.60 -1.75 15.62
CA VAL A 150 13.98 -1.53 14.22
C VAL A 150 12.87 -1.89 13.23
N ALA A 151 11.82 -2.60 13.65
CA ALA A 151 10.77 -3.13 12.79
C ALA A 151 9.93 -2.03 12.10
N LEU A 152 9.40 -2.35 10.90
CA LEU A 152 8.45 -1.50 10.19
C LEU A 152 7.16 -1.36 10.99
N LYS A 153 6.67 -0.12 11.13
CA LYS A 153 5.43 0.19 11.89
C LYS A 153 4.17 0.27 11.04
N GLY A 154 4.31 0.27 9.72
CA GLY A 154 3.26 0.49 8.73
C GLY A 154 3.57 1.71 7.87
N PHE A 155 2.61 2.13 7.03
CA PHE A 155 2.86 3.26 6.15
C PHE A 155 3.09 4.56 6.91
N HIS A 156 4.05 5.34 6.40
CA HIS A 156 4.22 6.74 6.69
C HIS A 156 3.47 7.57 5.63
N SER A 157 3.82 7.37 4.37
CA SER A 157 3.31 8.14 3.24
C SER A 157 3.30 7.31 1.95
N VAL A 158 2.63 7.84 0.94
CA VAL A 158 2.79 7.42 -0.46
C VAL A 158 3.09 8.64 -1.32
N THR A 159 4.00 8.51 -2.29
CA THR A 159 4.32 9.57 -3.24
C THR A 159 3.60 9.33 -4.56
N LEU A 160 2.87 10.34 -5.03
CA LEU A 160 2.26 10.37 -6.36
C LEU A 160 3.14 11.23 -7.27
N THR A 161 3.45 10.77 -8.49
CA THR A 161 4.09 11.60 -9.49
C THR A 161 3.05 12.08 -10.49
N LEU A 162 2.91 13.40 -10.63
CA LEU A 162 1.84 14.04 -11.39
C LEU A 162 2.42 15.10 -12.34
N PHE A 163 1.74 15.29 -13.48
CA PHE A 163 2.05 16.38 -14.40
C PHE A 163 1.75 17.76 -13.80
N ASN A 164 0.66 17.85 -13.02
CA ASN A 164 0.18 19.04 -12.34
C ASN A 164 -0.47 18.66 -11.02
N VAL A 165 -0.08 19.29 -9.93
CA VAL A 165 -0.58 19.02 -8.59
C VAL A 165 -2.05 19.42 -8.41
N GLY A 166 -2.49 20.53 -9.01
CA GLY A 166 -3.77 21.18 -8.73
C GLY A 166 -5.01 20.26 -8.80
N PRO A 167 -5.21 19.52 -9.90
CA PRO A 167 -6.39 18.66 -10.01
C PRO A 167 -6.50 17.57 -8.92
N THR A 168 -5.39 16.90 -8.59
CA THR A 168 -5.34 15.91 -7.52
C THR A 168 -5.45 16.55 -6.14
N ALA A 169 -4.80 17.69 -5.93
CA ALA A 169 -4.91 18.46 -4.71
C ALA A 169 -6.36 18.79 -4.38
N SER A 170 -7.18 19.16 -5.39
CA SER A 170 -8.60 19.46 -5.17
C SER A 170 -9.42 18.22 -4.73
N ILE A 171 -9.01 17.01 -5.07
CA ILE A 171 -9.64 15.80 -4.52
C ILE A 171 -9.24 15.61 -3.06
N LEU A 172 -7.95 15.77 -2.76
CA LEU A 172 -7.44 15.64 -1.40
C LEU A 172 -8.05 16.69 -0.46
N THR A 173 -8.12 17.96 -0.87
CA THR A 173 -8.60 19.05 -0.01
C THR A 173 -10.13 19.16 0.04
N ASP A 174 -10.81 19.16 -1.13
CA ASP A 174 -12.25 19.48 -1.18
C ASP A 174 -13.12 18.27 -0.82
N ILE A 175 -12.62 17.04 -1.00
CA ILE A 175 -13.38 15.82 -0.77
C ILE A 175 -12.86 15.04 0.43
N PHE A 176 -11.52 14.86 0.54
CA PHE A 176 -10.92 13.98 1.53
C PHE A 176 -10.48 14.69 2.82
N ASP A 177 -10.62 16.02 2.87
CA ASP A 177 -10.29 16.84 4.04
C ASP A 177 -8.80 16.75 4.45
N TYR A 178 -7.92 16.68 3.44
CA TYR A 178 -6.48 16.83 3.63
C TYR A 178 -6.09 18.29 3.54
N GLU A 179 -5.04 18.67 4.24
CA GLU A 179 -4.47 20.01 4.18
C GLU A 179 -3.06 19.96 3.58
N LEU A 180 -2.65 21.00 2.87
CA LEU A 180 -1.25 21.19 2.45
C LEU A 180 -0.42 21.50 3.70
N GLU A 181 0.40 20.53 4.15
CA GLU A 181 1.27 20.69 5.32
C GLU A 181 2.54 21.44 4.97
N GLU A 182 3.18 21.07 3.86
CA GLU A 182 4.48 21.65 3.46
C GLU A 182 4.71 21.56 1.96
N LYS A 183 5.51 22.51 1.41
CA LYS A 183 6.03 22.45 0.05
C LYS A 183 7.55 22.56 0.08
N SER A 184 8.25 21.66 -0.61
CA SER A 184 9.70 21.67 -0.77
C SER A 184 10.08 21.40 -2.23
N GLY A 185 10.47 22.46 -2.94
CA GLY A 185 10.72 22.40 -4.39
C GLY A 185 9.49 21.94 -5.17
N GLU A 186 9.62 20.83 -5.88
CA GLU A 186 8.55 20.22 -6.70
C GLU A 186 7.72 19.19 -5.90
N PHE A 187 7.95 19.07 -4.59
CA PHE A 187 7.22 18.18 -3.70
C PHE A 187 6.23 18.97 -2.83
N TYR A 188 5.02 18.41 -2.71
CA TYR A 188 3.92 18.92 -1.91
C TYR A 188 3.46 17.84 -0.97
N ARG A 189 3.46 18.11 0.33
CA ARG A 189 2.97 17.19 1.35
C ARG A 189 1.56 17.55 1.78
N TYR A 190 0.63 16.63 1.59
CA TYR A 190 -0.73 16.73 2.09
C TYR A 190 -0.92 15.76 3.26
N LYS A 191 -1.60 16.21 4.31
CA LYS A 191 -1.85 15.42 5.50
C LYS A 191 -3.29 15.58 5.98
N THR A 192 -3.88 14.47 6.44
CA THR A 192 -5.14 14.52 7.19
C THR A 192 -4.87 14.59 8.68
N SER A 193 -5.67 15.40 9.38
CA SER A 193 -5.66 15.48 10.86
C SER A 193 -6.54 14.40 11.52
N ALA A 194 -7.21 13.56 10.73
CA ALA A 194 -8.12 12.55 11.24
C ALA A 194 -7.41 11.39 11.95
N VAL A 195 -6.14 11.15 11.63
CA VAL A 195 -5.29 10.09 12.20
C VAL A 195 -3.85 10.57 12.32
N GLU A 196 -3.08 9.92 13.20
CA GLU A 196 -1.66 10.25 13.40
C GLU A 196 -0.75 9.60 12.37
N ASN A 197 -1.05 8.35 11.97
CA ASN A 197 -0.21 7.52 11.11
C ASN A 197 -0.90 7.19 9.80
N ALA A 198 -0.12 6.86 8.77
CA ALA A 198 -0.61 6.61 7.41
C ALA A 198 -1.44 7.80 6.86
N ALA A 199 -1.13 9.00 7.32
CA ALA A 199 -1.91 10.22 7.13
C ALA A 199 -1.43 11.08 5.97
N ILE A 200 -0.32 10.72 5.31
CA ILE A 200 0.43 11.60 4.42
C ILE A 200 0.35 11.12 2.97
N ILE A 201 0.02 12.05 2.09
CA ILE A 201 0.16 11.92 0.63
C ILE A 201 1.18 12.95 0.16
N ASP A 202 2.32 12.50 -0.32
CA ASP A 202 3.31 13.35 -0.97
C ASP A 202 3.02 13.39 -2.48
N ILE A 203 3.09 14.56 -3.11
CA ILE A 203 2.96 14.73 -4.55
C ILE A 203 4.28 15.30 -5.08
N HIS A 204 4.86 14.61 -6.04
CA HIS A 204 5.95 15.09 -6.88
C HIS A 204 5.36 15.62 -8.18
N GLU A 205 5.44 16.94 -8.40
CA GLU A 205 5.02 17.56 -9.65
C GLU A 205 6.18 17.49 -10.64
N ASP A 206 6.02 16.73 -11.72
CA ASP A 206 7.01 16.60 -12.78
C ASP A 206 6.34 16.72 -14.15
N PRO A 207 6.24 17.95 -14.69
CA PRO A 207 5.63 18.20 -15.99
C PRO A 207 6.48 17.69 -17.17
N THR A 208 7.69 17.19 -16.93
CA THR A 208 8.62 16.72 -17.96
C THR A 208 8.71 15.20 -18.03
N ALA A 209 8.27 14.48 -17.01
CA ALA A 209 8.32 13.03 -16.97
C ALA A 209 7.32 12.39 -17.95
N ASP A 210 7.71 11.24 -18.48
CA ASP A 210 6.82 10.40 -19.29
C ASP A 210 5.66 9.83 -18.43
N ARG A 211 4.59 9.47 -19.11
CA ARG A 211 3.50 8.74 -18.47
C ARG A 211 3.98 7.37 -17.96
N GLY A 212 3.56 7.01 -16.75
CA GLY A 212 3.87 5.71 -16.17
C GLY A 212 3.22 4.55 -16.91
N ILE A 213 3.83 3.37 -16.80
CA ILE A 213 3.31 2.10 -17.36
C ILE A 213 3.10 1.15 -16.19
N ASN A 214 1.83 0.86 -15.91
CA ASN A 214 1.45 -0.04 -14.82
C ASN A 214 1.71 -1.50 -15.23
N ALA A 215 2.72 -2.13 -14.60
CA ALA A 215 3.12 -3.52 -14.79
C ALA A 215 4.02 -3.96 -13.62
N GLY A 216 4.80 -5.02 -13.74
CA GLY A 216 5.66 -5.52 -12.66
C GLY A 216 6.54 -4.44 -12.04
N GLY A 217 6.62 -4.38 -10.71
CA GLY A 217 7.38 -3.39 -9.96
C GLY A 217 6.77 -1.99 -9.90
N THR A 218 5.44 -1.87 -10.11
CA THR A 218 4.73 -0.60 -9.96
C THR A 218 3.48 -0.74 -9.11
N ASN A 219 3.04 0.37 -8.50
CA ASN A 219 1.78 0.42 -7.77
C ASN A 219 0.60 0.38 -8.73
N HIS A 220 -0.39 -0.46 -8.41
CA HIS A 220 -1.64 -0.55 -9.16
C HIS A 220 -2.65 0.51 -8.72
N HIS A 221 -2.88 0.63 -7.41
CA HIS A 221 -3.75 1.62 -6.78
C HIS A 221 -3.36 1.89 -5.33
N ILE A 222 -3.87 2.99 -4.82
CA ILE A 222 -3.82 3.32 -3.39
C ILE A 222 -5.24 3.40 -2.84
N ALA A 223 -5.45 2.84 -1.64
CA ALA A 223 -6.74 2.83 -0.98
C ALA A 223 -6.75 3.76 0.24
N PHE A 224 -7.76 4.62 0.28
CA PHE A 224 -8.07 5.51 1.39
C PHE A 224 -9.05 4.83 2.34
N ARG A 225 -8.82 5.01 3.63
CA ARG A 225 -9.54 4.36 4.70
C ARG A 225 -10.82 5.12 5.09
N VAL A 226 -11.92 4.39 5.22
CA VAL A 226 -13.14 4.84 5.87
C VAL A 226 -13.59 3.78 6.90
N LYS A 227 -14.27 4.21 7.95
CA LYS A 227 -14.66 3.32 9.05
C LYS A 227 -15.70 2.26 8.65
N ASP A 228 -16.63 2.58 7.74
CA ASP A 228 -17.79 1.75 7.41
C ASP A 228 -18.37 2.06 6.02
N GLU A 229 -19.30 1.21 5.59
CA GLU A 229 -19.94 1.30 4.29
C GLU A 229 -20.83 2.55 4.15
N GLU A 230 -21.46 3.01 5.22
CA GLU A 230 -22.30 4.22 5.18
C GLU A 230 -21.45 5.45 4.87
N THR A 231 -20.29 5.58 5.52
CA THR A 231 -19.31 6.64 5.24
C THR A 231 -18.77 6.51 3.81
N GLN A 232 -18.47 5.28 3.36
CA GLN A 232 -17.99 5.01 2.01
C GLN A 232 -18.97 5.51 0.94
N MET A 233 -20.28 5.23 1.11
CA MET A 233 -21.31 5.67 0.16
C MET A 233 -21.47 7.19 0.13
N ARG A 234 -21.30 7.89 1.27
CA ARG A 234 -21.31 9.36 1.28
C ARG A 234 -20.11 9.96 0.52
N PHE A 235 -18.94 9.35 0.61
CA PHE A 235 -17.80 9.76 -0.24
C PHE A 235 -18.05 9.47 -1.72
N ARG A 236 -18.72 8.35 -2.05
CA ARG A 236 -19.12 8.06 -3.43
C ARG A 236 -19.99 9.18 -4.01
N GLU A 237 -20.97 9.66 -3.25
CA GLU A 237 -21.83 10.78 -3.66
C GLU A 237 -21.03 12.06 -3.90
N LYS A 238 -20.10 12.42 -2.99
CA LYS A 238 -19.22 13.59 -3.16
C LYS A 238 -18.38 13.51 -4.45
N ILE A 239 -17.85 12.33 -4.77
CA ILE A 239 -17.06 12.09 -5.97
C ILE A 239 -17.91 12.21 -7.23
N ILE A 240 -19.14 11.66 -7.24
CA ILE A 240 -20.10 11.81 -8.34
C ILE A 240 -20.47 13.29 -8.54
N GLN A 241 -20.73 14.03 -7.46
CA GLN A 241 -21.04 15.47 -7.51
C GLN A 241 -19.89 16.28 -8.06
N LYS A 242 -18.62 15.84 -7.88
CA LYS A 242 -17.43 16.44 -8.49
C LYS A 242 -17.31 16.10 -10.00
N GLY A 243 -18.22 15.28 -10.55
CA GLY A 243 -18.26 14.91 -11.97
C GLY A 243 -17.35 13.73 -12.33
N LEU A 244 -16.87 12.97 -11.34
CA LEU A 244 -16.00 11.81 -11.57
C LEU A 244 -16.82 10.51 -11.62
N GLN A 245 -16.34 9.56 -12.41
CA GLN A 245 -16.90 8.20 -12.45
C GLN A 245 -16.27 7.37 -11.33
N ILE A 246 -17.13 6.68 -10.58
CA ILE A 246 -16.74 5.78 -9.49
C ILE A 246 -17.57 4.51 -9.57
N THR A 247 -16.98 3.37 -9.22
CA THR A 247 -17.66 2.06 -9.28
C THR A 247 -18.83 1.99 -8.30
N GLU A 248 -19.69 0.99 -8.50
CA GLU A 248 -20.55 0.49 -7.43
C GLU A 248 -19.69 -0.16 -6.34
N LYS A 249 -20.29 -0.37 -5.17
CA LYS A 249 -19.65 -1.05 -4.04
C LYS A 249 -19.29 -2.49 -4.41
N ILE A 250 -18.03 -2.86 -4.23
CA ILE A 250 -17.49 -4.20 -4.51
C ILE A 250 -17.11 -4.85 -3.19
N ASP A 251 -17.60 -6.06 -2.95
CA ASP A 251 -17.17 -6.88 -1.83
C ASP A 251 -15.81 -7.53 -2.17
N ARG A 252 -14.81 -7.28 -1.31
CA ARG A 252 -13.47 -7.88 -1.40
C ARG A 252 -13.20 -8.86 -0.27
N ASP A 253 -14.25 -9.42 0.32
CA ASP A 253 -14.25 -10.34 1.47
C ASP A 253 -13.77 -9.71 2.78
N TYR A 254 -12.69 -8.96 2.78
CA TYR A 254 -12.05 -8.39 3.97
C TYR A 254 -12.34 -6.91 4.16
N PHE A 255 -12.82 -6.26 3.13
CA PHE A 255 -13.27 -4.85 3.09
C PHE A 255 -14.17 -4.63 1.87
N TYR A 256 -14.94 -3.56 1.89
CA TYR A 256 -15.70 -3.11 0.73
C TYR A 256 -14.95 -2.00 0.02
N SER A 257 -14.99 -2.00 -1.31
CA SER A 257 -14.18 -1.13 -2.17
C SER A 257 -15.03 -0.32 -3.13
N LEU A 258 -14.62 0.93 -3.35
CA LEU A 258 -15.04 1.79 -4.46
C LEU A 258 -13.79 2.27 -5.19
N TYR A 259 -13.78 2.20 -6.52
CA TYR A 259 -12.64 2.62 -7.34
C TYR A 259 -13.01 3.81 -8.22
N PHE A 260 -12.11 4.77 -8.31
CA PHE A 260 -12.20 5.85 -9.27
C PHE A 260 -10.81 6.31 -9.70
N ARG A 261 -10.72 6.79 -10.95
CA ARG A 261 -9.50 7.41 -11.43
C ARG A 261 -9.60 8.91 -11.19
N GLU A 262 -8.72 9.39 -10.31
CA GLU A 262 -8.66 10.80 -10.00
C GLU A 262 -8.07 11.62 -11.18
N PRO A 263 -8.24 12.95 -11.23
CA PRO A 263 -7.89 13.75 -12.42
C PRO A 263 -6.40 13.72 -12.80
N GLY A 264 -5.49 13.47 -11.88
CA GLY A 264 -4.05 13.32 -12.15
C GLY A 264 -3.69 11.99 -12.80
N GLY A 265 -4.64 11.04 -12.85
CA GLY A 265 -4.50 9.73 -13.50
C GLY A 265 -4.26 8.56 -12.56
N VAL A 266 -4.10 8.78 -11.26
CA VAL A 266 -3.89 7.71 -10.29
C VAL A 266 -5.20 6.98 -10.00
N LEU A 267 -5.17 5.66 -9.89
CA LEU A 267 -6.32 4.88 -9.46
C LEU A 267 -6.44 4.95 -7.94
N PHE A 268 -7.50 5.61 -7.46
CA PHE A 268 -7.85 5.68 -6.05
C PHE A 268 -8.92 4.66 -5.72
N GLU A 269 -8.81 4.11 -4.52
CA GLU A 269 -9.81 3.27 -3.89
C GLU A 269 -10.28 3.91 -2.60
N ILE A 270 -11.54 3.68 -2.22
CA ILE A 270 -12.05 3.95 -0.87
C ILE A 270 -12.42 2.60 -0.27
N ALA A 271 -11.74 2.21 0.81
CA ALA A 271 -11.88 0.93 1.47
C ALA A 271 -12.38 1.07 2.92
N THR A 272 -13.27 0.16 3.33
CA THR A 272 -13.82 0.11 4.70
C THR A 272 -12.93 -0.70 5.63
N ASP A 273 -13.00 -0.42 6.94
CA ASP A 273 -12.31 -1.21 7.97
C ASP A 273 -12.92 -2.61 8.15
N ASN A 274 -14.22 -2.74 7.88
CA ASN A 274 -14.97 -3.99 8.09
C ASN A 274 -15.07 -4.82 6.80
N PRO A 275 -15.16 -6.17 6.92
CA PRO A 275 -15.16 -6.99 8.14
C PRO A 275 -13.77 -7.30 8.71
N GLY A 276 -12.68 -7.05 7.98
CA GLY A 276 -11.31 -7.32 8.41
C GLY A 276 -10.83 -8.74 8.16
N PHE A 277 -9.52 -8.99 8.37
CA PHE A 277 -8.86 -10.25 7.98
C PHE A 277 -9.15 -11.43 8.91
N THR A 278 -9.65 -11.19 10.12
CA THR A 278 -10.04 -12.26 11.06
C THR A 278 -11.41 -12.84 10.79
N ARG A 279 -12.06 -12.44 9.68
CA ARG A 279 -13.36 -12.98 9.25
C ARG A 279 -13.33 -14.51 9.07
N ASP A 280 -12.24 -15.07 8.52
CA ASP A 280 -12.13 -16.46 8.08
C ASP A 280 -10.86 -17.18 8.55
N GLU A 281 -10.03 -16.51 9.33
CA GLU A 281 -8.87 -17.09 10.02
C GLU A 281 -8.76 -16.50 11.43
N SER A 282 -8.29 -17.29 12.40
CA SER A 282 -7.94 -16.77 13.71
C SER A 282 -6.73 -15.82 13.61
N LEU A 283 -6.54 -14.97 14.61
CA LEU A 283 -5.41 -14.05 14.64
C LEU A 283 -4.07 -14.78 14.52
N GLU A 284 -3.94 -15.95 15.16
CA GLU A 284 -2.72 -16.75 15.16
C GLU A 284 -2.44 -17.35 13.76
N GLU A 285 -3.49 -17.68 13.02
CA GLU A 285 -3.41 -18.40 11.74
C GLU A 285 -3.44 -17.47 10.51
N LEU A 286 -3.53 -16.14 10.70
CA LEU A 286 -3.59 -15.19 9.58
C LEU A 286 -2.48 -15.47 8.55
N GLY A 287 -2.90 -15.63 7.29
CA GLY A 287 -2.03 -15.85 6.14
C GLY A 287 -1.44 -17.26 6.00
N SER A 288 -1.73 -18.18 6.94
CA SER A 288 -1.19 -19.54 6.89
C SER A 288 -1.84 -20.38 5.79
N ASN A 289 -3.15 -20.23 5.59
CA ASN A 289 -3.92 -21.01 4.65
C ASN A 289 -4.31 -20.23 3.40
N LEU A 290 -4.47 -20.93 2.27
CA LEU A 290 -5.09 -20.34 1.09
C LEU A 290 -6.59 -20.17 1.37
N LYS A 291 -7.06 -18.93 1.37
CA LYS A 291 -8.47 -18.58 1.41
C LYS A 291 -8.98 -18.28 0.00
N LEU A 292 -10.19 -18.72 -0.29
CA LEU A 292 -10.83 -18.42 -1.57
C LEU A 292 -12.13 -17.68 -1.32
N PRO A 293 -12.50 -16.76 -2.20
CA PRO A 293 -13.85 -16.23 -2.24
C PRO A 293 -14.87 -17.37 -2.38
N GLU A 294 -16.03 -17.25 -1.76
CA GLU A 294 -17.08 -18.29 -1.73
C GLU A 294 -17.41 -18.81 -3.14
N GLN A 295 -17.44 -17.93 -4.12
CA GLN A 295 -17.68 -18.26 -5.53
C GLN A 295 -16.65 -19.22 -6.14
N TYR A 296 -15.45 -19.32 -5.57
CA TYR A 296 -14.34 -20.15 -6.05
C TYR A 296 -14.11 -21.41 -5.23
N GLU A 297 -14.75 -21.57 -4.05
CA GLU A 297 -14.55 -22.74 -3.20
C GLU A 297 -14.88 -24.06 -3.90
N GLY A 298 -15.90 -24.09 -4.75
CA GLY A 298 -16.24 -25.27 -5.56
C GLY A 298 -15.17 -25.65 -6.60
N SER A 299 -14.17 -24.79 -6.82
CA SER A 299 -13.07 -25.00 -7.76
C SER A 299 -11.69 -25.08 -7.07
N ARG A 300 -11.65 -25.22 -5.75
CA ARG A 300 -10.42 -25.19 -4.93
C ARG A 300 -9.30 -26.08 -5.48
N ASP A 301 -9.57 -27.37 -5.66
CA ASP A 301 -8.56 -28.36 -6.14
C ASP A 301 -7.95 -27.96 -7.50
N ARG A 302 -8.75 -27.32 -8.35
CA ARG A 302 -8.29 -26.84 -9.65
C ARG A 302 -7.45 -25.60 -9.52
N ILE A 303 -7.84 -24.67 -8.66
CA ILE A 303 -7.12 -23.41 -8.41
C ILE A 303 -5.76 -23.72 -7.79
N GLU A 304 -5.71 -24.54 -6.74
CA GLU A 304 -4.48 -24.94 -6.06
C GLU A 304 -3.45 -25.59 -7.01
N LYS A 305 -3.92 -26.38 -7.99
CA LYS A 305 -3.03 -26.96 -9.02
C LYS A 305 -2.48 -25.95 -10.03
N LEU A 306 -3.12 -24.80 -10.19
CA LEU A 306 -2.69 -23.75 -11.12
C LEU A 306 -1.78 -22.71 -10.46
N LEU A 307 -1.90 -22.53 -9.16
CA LEU A 307 -1.07 -21.61 -8.40
C LEU A 307 0.35 -22.18 -8.23
N PRO A 308 1.40 -21.33 -8.30
CA PRO A 308 2.75 -21.77 -7.99
C PRO A 308 2.84 -22.24 -6.53
N GLU A 309 3.60 -23.31 -6.29
CA GLU A 309 3.88 -23.78 -4.93
C GLU A 309 4.70 -22.73 -4.17
N LEU A 310 4.28 -22.43 -2.92
CA LEU A 310 5.01 -21.55 -2.02
C LEU A 310 5.72 -22.37 -0.95
N LYS A 311 7.02 -22.09 -0.77
CA LYS A 311 7.87 -22.66 0.30
C LYS A 311 7.98 -21.65 1.43
N HIS A 312 7.61 -22.04 2.63
CA HIS A 312 7.61 -21.24 3.85
C HIS A 312 8.93 -21.32 4.60
#